data_86572e9c45bd15292aefddaa1e5a73bd
#
_entry.id   86572e9c45bd15292aefddaa1e5a73bd
#
_cell.length_a   1.000
_cell.length_b   1.000
_cell.length_c   1.000
_cell.angle_alpha   90.00
_cell.angle_beta   90.00
_cell.angle_gamma   90.00
#
_symmetry.space_group_name_H-M   'P 1'
#
loop_
_entity.id
_entity.type
_entity.pdbx_description
1 polymer ?
#
loop_
_entity_poly.entity_id
_entity_poly.type
_entity_poly.pdbx_seq_one_letter_code
_entity_poly.pdbx_strand_id
1 'polypeptide(L)'
;GLYQVISLYPILLNIITVLGTGLLVRMGWNIARAQGESIQTDQLELPKAHSFMQGALLQWLNPKAWIAAVSGTALFSASHNALYLFLFILIYFVVCYLSLLIWGYAGQKLAVFLNQGSRMRVFNVVMGVLLMLIALQMSWSHFYA
;
A
#
# COMPACT_ATOMS: atom_id res chain seq x y z
N GLY A 1 7.46 -5.28 -23.61
CA GLY A 1 6.63 -4.40 -22.79
C GLY A 1 7.28 -4.00 -21.47
N LEU A 2 6.47 -3.70 -20.48
CA LEU A 2 6.93 -3.23 -19.14
C LEU A 2 7.94 -4.20 -18.50
N TYR A 3 7.75 -5.51 -18.67
CA TYR A 3 8.69 -6.53 -18.20
C TYR A 3 10.10 -6.34 -18.76
N GLN A 4 10.22 -6.09 -20.07
CA GLN A 4 11.53 -5.88 -20.72
C GLN A 4 12.20 -4.61 -20.20
N VAL A 5 11.43 -3.55 -19.96
CA VAL A 5 11.98 -2.30 -19.41
C VAL A 5 12.51 -2.52 -18.00
N ILE A 6 11.75 -3.20 -17.13
CA ILE A 6 12.13 -3.45 -15.73
C ILE A 6 13.31 -4.43 -15.64
N SER A 7 13.35 -5.46 -16.49
CA SER A 7 14.46 -6.41 -16.52
C SER A 7 15.78 -5.80 -17.05
N LEU A 8 15.68 -4.78 -17.91
CA LEU A 8 16.84 -4.06 -18.45
C LEU A 8 17.39 -3.01 -17.47
N TYR A 9 16.55 -2.56 -16.50
CA TYR A 9 16.96 -1.51 -15.57
C TYR A 9 16.74 -1.92 -14.11
N PRO A 10 17.55 -2.86 -13.56
CA PRO A 10 17.44 -3.25 -12.15
C PRO A 10 17.64 -2.06 -11.20
N ILE A 11 18.36 -1.05 -11.62
CA ILE A 11 18.56 0.21 -10.88
C ILE A 11 17.23 0.92 -10.60
N LEU A 12 16.25 0.80 -11.52
CA LEU A 12 14.92 1.40 -11.33
C LEU A 12 14.17 0.75 -10.16
N LEU A 13 14.24 -0.57 -10.03
CA LEU A 13 13.65 -1.30 -8.89
C LEU A 13 14.32 -0.89 -7.57
N ASN A 14 15.63 -0.71 -7.56
CA ASN A 14 16.36 -0.26 -6.38
C ASN A 14 15.90 1.15 -5.97
N ILE A 15 15.77 2.08 -6.90
CA ILE A 15 15.27 3.43 -6.64
C ILE A 15 13.84 3.39 -6.10
N ILE A 16 12.95 2.63 -6.74
CA ILE A 16 11.56 2.46 -6.30
C ILE A 16 11.51 1.90 -4.88
N THR A 17 12.33 0.89 -4.58
CA THR A 17 12.39 0.27 -3.26
C THR A 17 12.85 1.27 -2.20
N VAL A 18 13.91 2.03 -2.45
CA VAL A 18 14.43 3.02 -1.49
C VAL A 18 13.41 4.13 -1.24
N LEU A 19 12.85 4.71 -2.30
CA LEU A 19 11.85 5.77 -2.18
C LEU A 19 10.57 5.27 -1.51
N GLY A 20 10.09 4.08 -1.89
CA GLY A 20 8.91 3.45 -1.30
C GLY A 20 9.10 3.15 0.18
N THR A 21 10.25 2.57 0.55
CA THR A 21 10.61 2.32 1.94
C THR A 21 10.65 3.62 2.74
N GLY A 22 11.30 4.66 2.23
CA GLY A 22 11.38 5.96 2.89
C GLY A 22 10.00 6.59 3.13
N LEU A 23 9.10 6.51 2.15
CA LEU A 23 7.73 7.00 2.28
C LEU A 23 6.93 6.19 3.32
N LEU A 24 7.02 4.86 3.30
CA LEU A 24 6.32 4.01 4.26
C LEU A 24 6.82 4.23 5.68
N VAL A 25 8.14 4.36 5.89
CA VAL A 25 8.73 4.69 7.19
C VAL A 25 8.24 6.05 7.69
N ARG A 26 8.23 7.06 6.83
CA ARG A 26 7.70 8.39 7.17
C ARG A 26 6.23 8.32 7.56
N MET A 27 5.41 7.57 6.81
CA MET A 27 4.00 7.38 7.14
C MET A 27 3.82 6.65 8.46
N GLY A 28 4.55 5.55 8.68
CA GLY A 28 4.52 4.81 9.95
C GLY A 28 4.87 5.69 11.14
N TRP A 29 5.88 6.53 10.99
CA TRP A 29 6.25 7.51 12.00
C TRP A 29 5.14 8.53 12.29
N ASN A 30 4.52 9.08 11.25
CA ASN A 30 3.41 10.02 11.39
C ASN A 30 2.21 9.37 12.09
N ILE A 31 1.86 8.13 11.72
CA ILE A 31 0.80 7.36 12.37
C ILE A 31 1.14 7.11 13.85
N ALA A 32 2.37 6.64 14.14
CA ALA A 32 2.80 6.37 15.50
C ALA A 32 2.80 7.63 16.41
N ARG A 33 3.01 8.81 15.83
CA ARG A 33 2.97 10.09 16.54
C ARG A 33 1.59 10.71 16.65
N ALA A 34 0.63 10.26 15.84
CA ALA A 34 -0.72 10.81 15.88
C ALA A 34 -1.33 10.62 17.27
N GLN A 35 -1.64 11.72 17.92
CA GLN A 35 -2.37 11.70 19.18
C GLN A 35 -3.79 11.30 18.86
N GLY A 36 -4.34 10.35 19.60
CA GLY A 36 -5.74 9.97 19.50
C GLY A 36 -6.61 11.10 20.09
N GLU A 37 -6.76 12.18 19.34
CA GLU A 37 -7.77 13.16 19.68
C GLU A 37 -9.13 12.49 19.50
N SER A 38 -9.91 12.44 20.60
CA SER A 38 -11.32 12.11 20.52
C SER A 38 -11.94 13.05 19.50
N ILE A 39 -12.54 12.52 18.46
CA ILE A 39 -13.31 13.30 17.49
C ILE A 39 -14.42 13.97 18.30
N GLN A 40 -14.18 15.22 18.71
CA GLN A 40 -15.26 16.06 19.22
C GLN A 40 -16.20 16.27 18.05
N THR A 41 -17.41 15.82 18.22
CA THR A 41 -18.48 15.74 17.20
C THR A 41 -18.91 17.13 16.66
N ASP A 42 -18.36 18.22 17.18
CA ASP A 42 -18.77 19.59 16.83
C ASP A 42 -17.94 20.27 15.74
N GLN A 43 -16.87 19.65 15.29
CA GLN A 43 -16.17 20.13 14.08
C GLN A 43 -15.90 18.93 13.18
N LEU A 44 -16.76 18.75 12.19
CA LEU A 44 -16.59 17.84 11.04
C LEU A 44 -15.46 18.32 10.12
N GLU A 45 -14.31 18.66 10.66
CA GLU A 45 -13.08 18.58 9.90
C GLU A 45 -12.70 17.11 9.88
N LEU A 46 -13.23 16.41 8.89
CA LEU A 46 -12.75 15.08 8.52
C LEU A 46 -11.22 15.15 8.47
N PRO A 47 -10.49 14.27 9.20
CA PRO A 47 -9.04 14.22 9.10
C PRO A 47 -8.72 14.21 7.61
N LYS A 48 -7.85 15.13 7.15
CA LYS A 48 -7.55 15.29 5.72
C LYS A 48 -7.26 13.92 5.15
N ALA A 49 -8.27 13.34 4.50
CA ALA A 49 -8.14 12.05 3.86
C ALA A 49 -6.91 12.14 2.96
N HIS A 50 -6.03 11.15 3.05
CA HIS A 50 -4.91 11.08 2.13
C HIS A 50 -5.44 11.28 0.72
N SER A 51 -4.90 12.27 0.00
CA SER A 51 -5.41 12.59 -1.33
C SER A 51 -5.23 11.37 -2.24
N PHE A 52 -6.08 11.24 -3.24
CA PHE A 52 -5.95 10.22 -4.29
C PHE A 52 -4.51 10.15 -4.82
N MET A 53 -3.86 11.30 -4.98
CA MET A 53 -2.48 11.39 -5.45
C MET A 53 -1.48 10.71 -4.48
N GLN A 54 -1.67 10.86 -3.17
CA GLN A 54 -0.82 10.18 -2.18
C GLN A 54 -0.98 8.67 -2.25
N GLY A 55 -2.22 8.17 -2.37
CA GLY A 55 -2.49 6.75 -2.55
C GLY A 55 -1.89 6.20 -3.85
N ALA A 56 -2.02 6.94 -4.94
CA ALA A 56 -1.43 6.59 -6.23
C ALA A 56 0.09 6.52 -6.16
N LEU A 57 0.74 7.52 -5.55
CA LEU A 57 2.20 7.53 -5.36
C LEU A 57 2.68 6.34 -4.54
N LEU A 58 1.98 5.98 -3.46
CA LEU A 58 2.34 4.81 -2.65
C LEU A 58 2.22 3.51 -3.44
N GLN A 59 1.21 3.37 -4.27
CA GLN A 59 1.05 2.20 -5.14
C GLN A 59 2.15 2.13 -6.19
N TRP A 60 2.52 3.27 -6.81
CA TRP A 60 3.60 3.33 -7.80
C TRP A 60 4.99 3.05 -7.19
N LEU A 61 5.21 3.43 -5.94
CA LEU A 61 6.46 3.21 -5.22
C LEU A 61 6.48 1.88 -4.45
N ASN A 62 5.49 1.02 -4.66
CA ASN A 62 5.42 -0.29 -4.04
C ASN A 62 6.12 -1.35 -4.92
N PRO A 63 7.32 -1.84 -4.56
CA PRO A 63 8.05 -2.82 -5.37
C PRO A 63 7.29 -4.14 -5.54
N LYS A 64 6.50 -4.56 -4.53
CA LYS A 64 5.67 -5.77 -4.65
C LYS A 64 4.58 -5.63 -5.73
N ALA A 65 4.00 -4.44 -5.88
CA ALA A 65 3.02 -4.19 -6.93
C ALA A 65 3.64 -4.34 -8.33
N TRP A 66 4.85 -3.85 -8.52
CA TRP A 66 5.58 -4.00 -9.77
C TRP A 66 5.95 -5.45 -10.05
N ILE A 67 6.48 -6.17 -9.07
CA ILE A 67 6.82 -7.60 -9.21
C ILE A 67 5.57 -8.41 -9.56
N ALA A 68 4.45 -8.19 -8.89
CA ALA A 68 3.19 -8.88 -9.17
C ALA A 68 2.67 -8.57 -10.58
N ALA A 69 2.68 -7.29 -11.00
CA ALA A 69 2.24 -6.88 -12.32
C ALA A 69 3.11 -7.49 -13.43
N VAL A 70 4.43 -7.45 -13.25
CA VAL A 70 5.38 -8.00 -14.21
C VAL A 70 5.26 -9.51 -14.31
N SER A 71 5.22 -10.21 -13.17
CA SER A 71 5.09 -11.68 -13.14
C SER A 71 3.78 -12.15 -13.76
N GLY A 72 2.66 -11.49 -13.42
CA GLY A 72 1.35 -11.80 -13.98
C GLY A 72 1.30 -11.58 -15.50
N THR A 73 1.78 -10.41 -15.96
CA THR A 73 1.79 -10.12 -17.41
C THR A 73 2.71 -11.06 -18.18
N ALA A 74 3.88 -11.42 -17.62
CA ALA A 74 4.79 -12.37 -18.26
C ALA A 74 4.14 -13.75 -18.43
N LEU A 75 3.50 -14.25 -17.36
CA LEU A 75 2.87 -15.57 -17.34
C LEU A 75 1.75 -15.70 -18.37
N PHE A 76 0.91 -14.69 -18.49
CA PHE A 76 -0.25 -14.71 -19.40
C PHE A 76 0.07 -14.24 -20.82
N SER A 77 1.13 -13.45 -21.02
CA SER A 77 1.61 -13.07 -22.35
C SER A 77 2.29 -14.25 -23.07
N ALA A 78 2.86 -15.21 -22.35
CA ALA A 78 3.52 -16.39 -22.93
C ALA A 78 2.55 -17.29 -23.72
N SER A 79 1.24 -17.20 -23.45
CA SER A 79 0.21 -17.99 -24.15
C SER A 79 -0.10 -17.52 -25.57
N HIS A 80 0.47 -16.40 -26.03
CA HIS A 80 0.16 -15.72 -27.31
C HIS A 80 -1.34 -15.42 -27.55
N ASN A 81 -2.17 -15.53 -26.51
CA ASN A 81 -3.60 -15.27 -26.58
C ASN A 81 -3.95 -14.04 -25.72
N ALA A 82 -4.25 -12.93 -26.36
CA ALA A 82 -4.64 -11.68 -25.72
C ALA A 82 -5.85 -11.81 -24.78
N LEU A 83 -6.73 -12.80 -25.02
CA LEU A 83 -7.90 -13.04 -24.18
C LEU A 83 -7.50 -13.42 -22.74
N TYR A 84 -6.50 -14.30 -22.57
CA TYR A 84 -6.04 -14.69 -21.23
C TYR A 84 -5.44 -13.52 -20.45
N LEU A 85 -4.68 -12.65 -21.12
CA LEU A 85 -4.15 -11.44 -20.50
C LEU A 85 -5.29 -10.50 -20.10
N PHE A 86 -6.28 -10.31 -20.97
CA PHE A 86 -7.44 -9.46 -20.66
C PHE A 86 -8.24 -10.01 -19.46
N LEU A 87 -8.53 -11.33 -19.44
CA LEU A 87 -9.22 -11.96 -18.32
C LEU A 87 -8.44 -11.84 -17.02
N PHE A 88 -7.11 -12.01 -17.07
CA PHE A 88 -6.26 -11.80 -15.91
C PHE A 88 -6.38 -10.37 -15.35
N ILE A 89 -6.27 -9.36 -16.21
CA ILE A 89 -6.39 -7.95 -15.81
C ILE A 89 -7.77 -7.67 -15.20
N LEU A 90 -8.83 -8.18 -15.84
CA LEU A 90 -10.21 -7.98 -15.38
C LEU A 90 -10.44 -8.61 -14.00
N ILE A 91 -10.06 -9.88 -13.82
CA ILE A 91 -10.19 -10.59 -12.56
C ILE A 91 -9.37 -9.90 -11.46
N TYR A 92 -8.13 -9.56 -11.77
CA TYR A 92 -7.25 -8.85 -10.84
C TYR A 92 -7.84 -7.50 -10.40
N PHE A 93 -8.38 -6.74 -11.35
CA PHE A 93 -9.06 -5.47 -11.07
C PHE A 93 -10.25 -5.65 -10.13
N VAL A 94 -11.14 -6.61 -10.44
CA VAL A 94 -12.34 -6.87 -9.62
C VAL A 94 -11.95 -7.32 -8.21
N VAL A 95 -11.01 -8.25 -8.07
CA VAL A 95 -10.54 -8.75 -6.77
C VAL A 95 -9.91 -7.63 -5.95
N CYS A 96 -9.04 -6.82 -6.56
CA CYS A 96 -8.43 -5.67 -5.86
C CYS A 96 -9.49 -4.65 -5.43
N TYR A 97 -10.44 -4.33 -6.30
CA TYR A 97 -11.51 -3.37 -6.00
C TYR A 97 -12.38 -3.84 -4.83
N LEU A 98 -12.84 -5.09 -4.87
CA LEU A 98 -13.64 -5.68 -3.78
C LEU A 98 -12.85 -5.72 -2.47
N SER A 99 -11.56 -6.09 -2.53
CA SER A 99 -10.69 -6.09 -1.35
C SER A 99 -10.57 -4.69 -0.73
N LEU A 100 -10.37 -3.66 -1.55
CA LEU A 100 -10.30 -2.28 -1.07
C LEU A 100 -11.62 -1.82 -0.43
N LEU A 101 -12.77 -2.18 -1.00
CA LEU A 101 -14.08 -1.87 -0.41
C LEU A 101 -14.25 -2.54 0.96
N ILE A 102 -13.90 -3.83 1.08
CA ILE A 102 -13.98 -4.57 2.34
C ILE A 102 -13.07 -3.94 3.39
N TRP A 103 -11.83 -3.62 3.04
CA TRP A 103 -10.88 -2.98 3.94
C TRP A 103 -11.32 -1.56 4.34
N GLY A 104 -11.88 -0.79 3.41
CA GLY A 104 -12.44 0.54 3.70
C GLY A 104 -13.60 0.47 4.70
N TYR A 105 -14.53 -0.46 4.48
CA TYR A 105 -15.64 -0.69 5.41
C TYR A 105 -15.19 -1.18 6.79
N ALA A 106 -14.27 -2.16 6.83
CA ALA A 106 -13.70 -2.66 8.08
C ALA A 106 -12.96 -1.55 8.84
N GLY A 107 -12.19 -0.71 8.14
CA GLY A 107 -11.50 0.44 8.71
C GLY A 107 -12.45 1.45 9.34
N GLN A 108 -13.56 1.74 8.68
CA GLN A 108 -14.60 2.64 9.21
C GLN A 108 -15.22 2.09 10.51
N LYS A 109 -15.54 0.82 10.55
CA LYS A 109 -16.08 0.17 11.77
C LYS A 109 -15.05 0.15 12.90
N LEU A 110 -13.79 -0.14 12.55
CA LEU A 110 -12.71 -0.14 13.51
C LEU A 110 -12.45 1.27 14.08
N ALA A 111 -12.54 2.31 13.28
CA ALA A 111 -12.38 3.68 13.73
C ALA A 111 -13.40 4.06 14.82
N VAL A 112 -14.67 3.66 14.64
CA VAL A 112 -15.71 3.87 15.65
C VAL A 112 -15.39 3.14 16.95
N PHE A 113 -14.91 1.90 16.88
CA PHE A 113 -14.52 1.11 18.05
C PHE A 113 -13.29 1.72 18.79
N LEU A 114 -12.35 2.26 18.04
CA LEU A 114 -11.12 2.84 18.58
C LEU A 114 -11.31 4.25 19.17
N ASN A 115 -12.41 4.92 18.84
CA ASN A 115 -12.70 6.30 19.32
C ASN A 115 -13.05 6.38 20.81
N GLN A 116 -12.57 5.44 21.61
CA GLN A 116 -12.81 5.35 23.05
C GLN A 116 -11.49 5.41 23.83
N GLY A 117 -11.23 6.52 24.50
CA GLY A 117 -10.10 6.69 25.42
C GLY A 117 -8.73 6.53 24.75
N SER A 118 -7.81 5.79 25.39
CA SER A 118 -6.43 5.61 24.91
C SER A 118 -6.27 4.57 23.80
N ARG A 119 -7.34 3.89 23.39
CA ARG A 119 -7.28 2.80 22.40
C ARG A 119 -6.72 3.26 21.04
N MET A 120 -7.14 4.44 20.58
CA MET A 120 -6.66 5.03 19.33
C MET A 120 -5.15 5.27 19.39
N ARG A 121 -4.64 5.77 20.50
CA ARG A 121 -3.21 6.02 20.67
C ARG A 121 -2.38 4.74 20.61
N VAL A 122 -2.81 3.71 21.34
CA VAL A 122 -2.13 2.41 21.33
C VAL A 122 -2.18 1.80 19.93
N PHE A 123 -3.34 1.83 19.29
CA PHE A 123 -3.49 1.34 17.91
C PHE A 123 -2.56 2.06 16.94
N ASN A 124 -2.52 3.39 16.98
CA ASN A 124 -1.66 4.18 16.11
C ASN A 124 -0.17 3.85 16.31
N VAL A 125 0.29 3.71 17.56
CA VAL A 125 1.68 3.32 17.85
C VAL A 125 1.98 1.94 17.29
N VAL A 126 1.12 0.95 17.56
CA VAL A 126 1.31 -0.43 17.08
C VAL A 126 1.33 -0.47 15.55
N MET A 127 0.34 0.15 14.90
CA MET A 127 0.24 0.14 13.43
C MET A 127 1.40 0.91 12.77
N GLY A 128 1.80 2.04 13.34
CA GLY A 128 2.93 2.80 12.82
C GLY A 128 4.24 2.04 12.92
N VAL A 129 4.49 1.36 14.06
CA VAL A 129 5.68 0.52 14.25
C VAL A 129 5.66 -0.68 13.30
N LEU A 130 4.52 -1.38 13.18
CA LEU A 130 4.39 -2.50 12.24
C LEU A 130 4.65 -2.06 10.80
N LEU A 131 4.11 -0.91 10.39
CA LEU A 131 4.34 -0.39 9.04
C LEU A 131 5.82 -0.11 8.78
N MET A 132 6.53 0.49 9.75
CA MET A 132 7.97 0.73 9.63
C MET A 132 8.77 -0.58 9.56
N LEU A 133 8.43 -1.57 10.39
CA LEU A 133 9.10 -2.88 10.36
C LEU A 133 8.90 -3.60 9.03
N ILE A 134 7.67 -3.61 8.50
CA ILE A 134 7.37 -4.20 7.19
C ILE A 134 8.13 -3.48 6.07
N ALA A 135 8.18 -2.16 6.10
CA ALA A 135 8.91 -1.38 5.10
C ALA A 135 10.42 -1.72 5.11
N LEU A 136 11.02 -1.81 6.30
CA LEU A 136 12.42 -2.19 6.46
C LEU A 136 12.67 -3.64 6.03
N GLN A 137 11.79 -4.57 6.38
CA GLN A 137 11.88 -5.96 5.95
C GLN A 137 11.79 -6.09 4.43
N MET A 138 10.90 -5.34 3.77
CA MET A 138 10.79 -5.33 2.31
C MET A 138 12.08 -4.84 1.65
N SER A 139 12.67 -3.79 2.19
CA SER A 139 13.95 -3.27 1.70
C SER A 139 15.07 -4.29 1.92
N TRP A 140 15.14 -4.87 3.12
CA TRP A 140 16.12 -5.91 3.43
C TRP A 140 16.03 -7.09 2.48
N SER A 141 14.83 -7.66 2.30
CA SER A 141 14.64 -8.80 1.40
C SER A 141 14.93 -8.47 -0.07
N HIS A 142 14.78 -7.21 -0.48
CA HIS A 142 15.11 -6.81 -1.85
C HIS A 142 16.63 -6.75 -2.11
N PHE A 143 17.42 -6.35 -1.12
CA PHE A 143 18.87 -6.17 -1.30
C PHE A 143 19.71 -7.37 -0.87
N TYR A 144 19.20 -8.25 -0.01
CA TYR A 144 19.98 -9.33 0.62
C TYR A 144 19.37 -10.72 0.48
N ALA A 145 18.17 -10.90 -0.04
CA ALA A 145 17.56 -12.19 -0.36
C ALA A 145 17.50 -12.45 -1.86
#